data_b351134ddfe08a0c13ffe53479b531b3
#
_entry.id   b351134ddfe08a0c13ffe53479b531b3
#
_cell.length_a   1.000
_cell.length_b   1.000
_cell.length_c   1.000
_cell.angle_alpha   90.00
_cell.angle_beta   90.00
_cell.angle_gamma   90.00
#
_symmetry.space_group_name_H-M   'P 1'
#
loop_
_entity.id
_entity.type
_entity.pdbx_description
1 polymer ?
#
loop_
_entity_poly.entity_id
_entity_poly.type
_entity_poly.pdbx_seq_one_letter_code
_entity_poly.pdbx_strand_id
1 'polypeptide(L)'
;PHWYGGDDEGDVLSLTAGDGARVTDDQGVEYLDFMAQLYCVNAGHSCEPIVDAMTEQAREIAYVSSSKTTPARDELAGRLADRAPGDLNDVFFSVSGSEANESAIRIAREVQDAPTVLTRWRSYHGSTYAAGALSGDPETRAAIERHAATTGVGKFLPPMVYDSPFDGDTPEEIGQQAADHLEFVIKNEGPDSVAAVLTEPVAGTSGAYPAPPGYFERVREICDEYDVLLISDEVIAGFGRCGDWFGIQTEGVEPDMITFAKGVTSAYAPLAGVLAIEEIAAAVREDGHPLGQTFAGHPVACAAGNAAMDAYADGLIENCRELAPSLEDRLRDLEDRYDEVAHVHGRGLLWSVEFADPETGEPYVDPRVEPDADNPVERVREVAGDHGVLFGAGRPDTQVLCSPPLCIDRDDIDEAVDALAAGIEAAF
;
A
#
# COMPACT_ATOMS: atom_id res chain seq x y z
N PRO A 1 -9.76 25.68 2.72
CA PRO A 1 -9.89 25.41 1.32
C PRO A 1 -8.93 24.28 0.92
N HIS A 2 -9.51 23.13 0.60
CA HIS A 2 -8.77 21.98 0.12
C HIS A 2 -8.67 22.10 -1.40
N TRP A 3 -7.48 22.12 -1.95
CA TRP A 3 -7.31 22.13 -3.39
C TRP A 3 -7.54 20.75 -4.03
N TYR A 4 -7.88 19.73 -3.21
CA TYR A 4 -8.38 18.43 -3.63
C TYR A 4 -9.90 18.42 -3.87
N GLY A 5 -10.62 19.45 -3.50
CA GLY A 5 -12.05 19.55 -3.73
C GLY A 5 -12.31 20.17 -5.09
N GLY A 6 -13.15 19.54 -5.91
CA GLY A 6 -13.91 20.25 -6.92
C GLY A 6 -14.77 21.35 -6.29
N ASP A 7 -15.59 22.02 -7.07
CA ASP A 7 -16.43 23.15 -6.66
C ASP A 7 -17.54 22.78 -5.64
N ASP A 8 -17.61 21.53 -5.18
CA ASP A 8 -18.53 21.10 -4.14
C ASP A 8 -18.04 21.57 -2.77
N GLU A 9 -18.69 22.63 -2.26
CA GLU A 9 -18.71 22.98 -0.84
C GLU A 9 -19.53 21.94 -0.03
N GLY A 10 -19.40 20.64 -0.35
CA GLY A 10 -19.95 19.56 0.46
C GLY A 10 -19.28 19.58 1.84
N ASP A 11 -20.00 19.17 2.86
CA ASP A 11 -19.53 19.10 4.24
C ASP A 11 -18.36 18.10 4.35
N VAL A 12 -17.13 18.62 4.18
CA VAL A 12 -15.92 17.82 4.40
C VAL A 12 -15.85 17.44 5.88
N LEU A 13 -15.82 16.15 6.17
CA LEU A 13 -15.73 15.64 7.53
C LEU A 13 -14.49 16.19 8.26
N SER A 14 -14.72 16.90 9.35
CA SER A 14 -13.68 17.57 10.16
C SER A 14 -13.37 16.74 11.40
N LEU A 15 -12.34 15.90 11.35
CA LEU A 15 -11.94 15.06 12.48
C LEU A 15 -11.09 15.84 13.47
N THR A 16 -11.41 15.74 14.77
CA THR A 16 -10.78 16.51 15.85
C THR A 16 -10.13 15.65 16.93
N ALA A 17 -10.49 14.37 17.02
CA ALA A 17 -9.92 13.44 17.98
C ALA A 17 -9.90 12.01 17.38
N GLY A 18 -9.13 11.13 18.02
CA GLY A 18 -9.11 9.71 17.69
C GLY A 18 -8.55 8.91 18.87
N ASP A 19 -9.03 7.67 19.03
CA ASP A 19 -8.56 6.71 20.03
C ASP A 19 -8.72 5.29 19.47
N GLY A 20 -7.66 4.50 19.49
CA GLY A 20 -7.65 3.15 18.90
C GLY A 20 -8.11 3.15 17.43
N ALA A 21 -9.17 2.45 17.13
CA ALA A 21 -9.74 2.39 15.77
C ALA A 21 -10.83 3.45 15.51
N ARG A 22 -11.08 4.38 16.42
CA ARG A 22 -12.18 5.33 16.31
C ARG A 22 -11.67 6.77 16.15
N VAL A 23 -12.47 7.56 15.41
CA VAL A 23 -12.21 8.99 15.21
C VAL A 23 -13.49 9.78 15.52
N THR A 24 -13.32 11.04 15.96
CA THR A 24 -14.44 11.91 16.33
C THR A 24 -14.38 13.19 15.52
N ASP A 25 -15.51 13.63 14.98
CA ASP A 25 -15.62 14.87 14.23
C ASP A 25 -15.76 16.12 15.13
N ASP A 26 -15.90 17.30 14.53
CA ASP A 26 -16.05 18.58 15.21
C ASP A 26 -17.45 18.78 15.82
N GLN A 27 -18.40 17.88 15.54
CA GLN A 27 -19.73 17.85 16.15
C GLN A 27 -19.83 16.86 17.30
N GLY A 28 -18.77 16.07 17.51
CA GLY A 28 -18.70 15.03 18.54
C GLY A 28 -19.30 13.70 18.11
N VAL A 29 -19.49 13.48 16.81
CA VAL A 29 -19.91 12.18 16.28
C VAL A 29 -18.68 11.28 16.17
N GLU A 30 -18.79 10.05 16.66
CA GLU A 30 -17.75 9.04 16.62
C GLU A 30 -17.95 8.11 15.42
N TYR A 31 -16.85 7.77 14.75
CA TYR A 31 -16.81 6.85 13.62
C TYR A 31 -15.76 5.77 13.86
N LEU A 32 -16.07 4.55 13.48
CA LEU A 32 -15.08 3.47 13.32
C LEU A 32 -14.29 3.70 12.02
N ASP A 33 -12.98 3.89 12.14
CA ASP A 33 -12.07 4.13 11.00
C ASP A 33 -11.66 2.80 10.35
N PHE A 34 -12.52 2.28 9.46
CA PHE A 34 -12.26 1.00 8.80
C PHE A 34 -11.36 1.13 7.55
N MET A 35 -10.62 2.26 7.47
CA MET A 35 -9.63 2.55 6.44
C MET A 35 -8.24 2.93 7.01
N ALA A 36 -8.07 3.02 8.34
CA ALA A 36 -6.87 3.56 9.00
C ALA A 36 -6.42 4.88 8.33
N GLN A 37 -7.37 5.78 8.08
CA GLN A 37 -7.28 7.02 7.29
C GLN A 37 -6.90 6.72 5.82
N LEU A 38 -5.64 6.59 5.49
CA LEU A 38 -5.13 6.20 4.17
C LEU A 38 -4.20 4.98 4.30
N TYR A 39 -4.71 3.89 4.87
CA TYR A 39 -3.95 2.64 5.10
C TYR A 39 -2.71 2.86 5.97
N CYS A 40 -2.71 3.80 6.90
CA CYS A 40 -1.47 4.26 7.52
C CYS A 40 -1.46 4.27 9.04
N VAL A 41 -2.61 4.38 9.72
CA VAL A 41 -2.71 4.39 11.19
C VAL A 41 -2.79 2.95 11.72
N ASN A 42 -1.77 2.14 11.42
CA ASN A 42 -1.80 0.71 11.72
C ASN A 42 -1.86 0.42 13.24
N ALA A 43 -1.17 1.21 14.08
CA ALA A 43 -1.19 1.04 15.53
C ALA A 43 -2.41 1.69 16.23
N GLY A 44 -3.32 2.28 15.43
CA GLY A 44 -4.45 3.04 15.96
C GLY A 44 -4.11 4.49 16.28
N HIS A 45 -5.17 5.26 16.53
CA HIS A 45 -5.08 6.66 16.93
C HIS A 45 -4.68 6.79 18.39
N SER A 46 -3.99 7.88 18.72
CA SER A 46 -3.58 8.23 20.11
C SER A 46 -2.80 7.14 20.86
N CYS A 47 -1.99 6.33 20.14
CA CYS A 47 -1.12 5.32 20.74
C CYS A 47 -0.08 6.01 21.64
N GLU A 48 -0.30 5.98 22.95
CA GLU A 48 0.47 6.73 23.95
C GLU A 48 1.99 6.44 23.88
N PRO A 49 2.46 5.17 23.71
CA PRO A 49 3.89 4.91 23.57
C PRO A 49 4.56 5.64 22.41
N ILE A 50 3.87 5.80 21.27
CA ILE A 50 4.40 6.51 20.09
C ILE A 50 4.47 8.02 20.40
N VAL A 51 3.42 8.59 20.99
CA VAL A 51 3.36 10.01 21.36
C VAL A 51 4.46 10.35 22.37
N ASP A 52 4.67 9.50 23.36
CA ASP A 52 5.69 9.69 24.40
C ASP A 52 7.09 9.62 23.80
N ALA A 53 7.40 8.63 22.99
CA ALA A 53 8.70 8.50 22.31
C ALA A 53 9.03 9.73 21.45
N MET A 54 8.06 10.24 20.71
CA MET A 54 8.21 11.47 19.93
C MET A 54 8.48 12.69 20.81
N THR A 55 7.74 12.80 21.93
CA THR A 55 7.85 13.92 22.87
C THR A 55 9.21 13.93 23.55
N GLU A 56 9.70 12.78 23.99
CA GLU A 56 11.02 12.63 24.61
C GLU A 56 12.13 12.98 23.61
N GLN A 57 12.09 12.41 22.41
CA GLN A 57 13.08 12.70 21.38
C GLN A 57 13.09 14.18 20.99
N ALA A 58 11.92 14.82 20.88
CA ALA A 58 11.82 16.25 20.58
C ALA A 58 12.43 17.14 21.67
N ARG A 59 12.37 16.71 22.94
CA ARG A 59 13.02 17.41 24.07
C ARG A 59 14.53 17.24 24.08
N GLU A 60 15.02 16.06 23.69
CA GLU A 60 16.46 15.80 23.63
C GLU A 60 17.11 16.52 22.45
N ILE A 61 16.70 16.17 21.25
CA ILE A 61 17.14 16.81 20.02
C ILE A 61 16.11 16.57 18.91
N ALA A 62 15.48 17.63 18.45
CA ALA A 62 14.40 17.52 17.47
C ALA A 62 14.91 17.23 16.05
N TYR A 63 16.06 17.80 15.66
CA TYR A 63 16.59 17.65 14.29
C TYR A 63 18.11 17.46 14.29
N VAL A 64 18.56 16.53 13.43
CA VAL A 64 19.97 16.31 13.12
C VAL A 64 20.08 16.13 11.61
N SER A 65 21.06 16.82 10.99
CA SER A 65 21.34 16.68 9.56
C SER A 65 21.55 15.22 9.14
N SER A 66 21.08 14.85 7.95
CA SER A 66 21.28 13.52 7.37
C SER A 66 22.76 13.11 7.22
N SER A 67 23.70 14.08 7.26
CA SER A 67 25.14 13.81 7.30
C SER A 67 25.69 13.37 8.67
N LYS A 68 24.84 13.27 9.68
CA LYS A 68 25.14 12.81 11.03
C LYS A 68 24.17 11.68 11.38
N THR A 69 24.46 10.93 12.42
CA THR A 69 23.55 9.92 12.95
C THR A 69 22.99 10.28 14.33
N THR A 70 21.97 9.56 14.76
CA THR A 70 21.39 9.62 16.10
C THR A 70 21.01 8.21 16.56
N PRO A 71 21.00 7.93 17.87
CA PRO A 71 20.60 6.62 18.37
C PRO A 71 19.24 6.15 17.82
N ALA A 72 18.22 7.02 17.79
CA ALA A 72 16.90 6.67 17.28
C ALA A 72 16.91 6.25 15.80
N ARG A 73 17.76 6.88 14.95
CA ARG A 73 17.91 6.51 13.54
C ARG A 73 18.63 5.18 13.37
N ASP A 74 19.74 4.99 14.10
CA ASP A 74 20.55 3.77 14.01
C ASP A 74 19.78 2.56 14.51
N GLU A 75 19.02 2.74 15.60
CA GLU A 75 18.14 1.71 16.17
C GLU A 75 17.05 1.31 15.17
N LEU A 76 16.32 2.29 14.59
CA LEU A 76 15.26 1.99 13.64
C LEU A 76 15.80 1.30 12.40
N ALA A 77 16.96 1.72 11.88
CA ALA A 77 17.58 1.08 10.72
C ALA A 77 17.93 -0.39 11.02
N GLY A 78 18.54 -0.67 12.18
CA GLY A 78 18.82 -2.04 12.60
C GLY A 78 17.57 -2.89 12.76
N ARG A 79 16.52 -2.34 13.40
CA ARG A 79 15.25 -3.05 13.61
C ARG A 79 14.52 -3.35 12.30
N LEU A 80 14.54 -2.43 11.34
CA LEU A 80 13.96 -2.67 10.00
C LEU A 80 14.71 -3.78 9.27
N ALA A 81 16.04 -3.76 9.29
CA ALA A 81 16.87 -4.81 8.72
C ALA A 81 16.62 -6.18 9.37
N ASP A 82 16.52 -6.24 10.71
CA ASP A 82 16.24 -7.47 11.45
C ASP A 82 14.87 -8.10 11.13
N ARG A 83 13.93 -7.34 10.55
CA ARG A 83 12.57 -7.79 10.21
C ARG A 83 12.37 -8.02 8.72
N ALA A 84 13.23 -7.46 7.89
CA ALA A 84 13.16 -7.65 6.45
C ALA A 84 13.52 -9.09 6.04
N PRO A 85 12.92 -9.62 4.96
CA PRO A 85 13.30 -10.92 4.44
C PRO A 85 14.69 -10.89 3.79
N GLY A 86 15.39 -12.02 3.82
CA GLY A 86 16.69 -12.18 3.17
C GLY A 86 17.78 -11.28 3.75
N ASP A 87 18.59 -10.68 2.89
CA ASP A 87 19.79 -9.91 3.24
C ASP A 87 19.63 -8.40 3.04
N LEU A 88 18.44 -7.88 3.30
CA LEU A 88 18.07 -6.46 3.21
C LEU A 88 18.58 -5.68 4.43
N ASN A 89 19.88 -5.38 4.47
CA ASN A 89 20.56 -4.88 5.66
C ASN A 89 20.83 -3.35 5.65
N ASP A 90 20.67 -2.68 4.52
CA ASP A 90 20.93 -1.25 4.38
C ASP A 90 19.65 -0.45 4.23
N VAL A 91 19.56 0.68 4.95
CA VAL A 91 18.39 1.55 4.97
C VAL A 91 18.74 2.94 4.47
N PHE A 92 18.05 3.38 3.42
CA PHE A 92 18.02 4.76 2.98
C PHE A 92 16.67 5.39 3.39
N PHE A 93 16.69 6.39 4.27
CA PHE A 93 15.49 7.07 4.71
C PHE A 93 15.03 8.19 3.78
N SER A 94 13.71 8.40 3.71
CA SER A 94 13.01 9.51 3.05
C SER A 94 11.81 9.94 3.90
N VAL A 95 10.89 10.75 3.37
CA VAL A 95 9.73 11.24 4.14
C VAL A 95 8.37 10.82 3.57
N SER A 96 8.34 10.25 2.37
CA SER A 96 7.10 9.80 1.73
C SER A 96 7.33 8.57 0.86
N GLY A 97 6.27 7.76 0.65
CA GLY A 97 6.33 6.62 -0.26
C GLY A 97 6.73 7.01 -1.69
N SER A 98 6.28 8.17 -2.18
CA SER A 98 6.70 8.68 -3.49
C SER A 98 8.22 8.90 -3.55
N GLU A 99 8.82 9.53 -2.53
CA GLU A 99 10.28 9.73 -2.47
C GLU A 99 11.05 8.42 -2.28
N ALA A 100 10.50 7.47 -1.54
CA ALA A 100 11.08 6.14 -1.41
C ALA A 100 11.13 5.42 -2.77
N ASN A 101 10.02 5.42 -3.51
CA ASN A 101 9.96 4.85 -4.85
C ASN A 101 10.87 5.59 -5.85
N GLU A 102 10.91 6.93 -5.85
CA GLU A 102 11.86 7.71 -6.66
C GLU A 102 13.32 7.32 -6.37
N SER A 103 13.64 7.09 -5.08
CA SER A 103 14.97 6.68 -4.66
C SER A 103 15.30 5.26 -5.15
N ALA A 104 14.38 4.31 -4.96
CA ALA A 104 14.56 2.93 -5.40
C ALA A 104 14.71 2.81 -6.92
N ILE A 105 13.88 3.54 -7.70
CA ILE A 105 13.96 3.63 -9.16
C ILE A 105 15.34 4.14 -9.60
N ARG A 106 15.81 5.20 -8.95
CA ARG A 106 17.09 5.80 -9.28
C ARG A 106 18.25 4.87 -8.94
N ILE A 107 18.24 4.26 -7.76
CA ILE A 107 19.23 3.26 -7.34
C ILE A 107 19.27 2.11 -8.34
N ALA A 108 18.13 1.53 -8.68
CA ALA A 108 18.05 0.41 -9.62
C ALA A 108 18.68 0.77 -10.99
N ARG A 109 18.33 1.95 -11.53
CA ARG A 109 18.86 2.41 -12.82
C ARG A 109 20.37 2.64 -12.80
N GLU A 110 20.93 3.17 -11.71
CA GLU A 110 22.36 3.40 -11.56
C GLU A 110 23.12 2.08 -11.39
N VAL A 111 22.64 1.17 -10.55
CA VAL A 111 23.31 -0.11 -10.29
C VAL A 111 23.28 -1.02 -11.51
N GLN A 112 22.18 -1.06 -12.26
CA GLN A 112 22.02 -1.91 -13.44
C GLN A 112 22.48 -1.25 -14.75
N ASP A 113 22.89 0.02 -14.73
CA ASP A 113 23.17 0.82 -15.94
C ASP A 113 22.07 0.70 -17.01
N ALA A 114 20.81 0.59 -16.57
CA ALA A 114 19.66 0.31 -17.41
C ALA A 114 18.52 1.33 -17.14
N PRO A 115 17.82 1.85 -18.18
CA PRO A 115 16.87 2.94 -18.00
C PRO A 115 15.47 2.50 -17.56
N THR A 116 15.05 1.27 -17.84
CA THR A 116 13.63 0.87 -17.76
C THR A 116 13.30 0.22 -16.43
N VAL A 117 12.24 0.69 -15.80
CA VAL A 117 11.58 0.02 -14.68
C VAL A 117 10.21 -0.44 -15.11
N LEU A 118 9.91 -1.71 -14.88
CA LEU A 118 8.64 -2.31 -15.20
C LEU A 118 7.72 -2.29 -13.98
N THR A 119 6.44 -2.01 -14.20
CA THR A 119 5.40 -2.09 -13.19
C THR A 119 4.08 -2.55 -13.83
N ARG A 120 3.13 -2.96 -13.02
CA ARG A 120 1.85 -3.45 -13.53
C ARG A 120 0.82 -2.34 -13.73
N TRP A 121 -0.16 -2.55 -14.61
CA TRP A 121 -1.42 -1.84 -14.57
C TRP A 121 -2.14 -2.14 -13.25
N ARG A 122 -3.06 -1.28 -12.84
CA ARG A 122 -3.75 -1.44 -11.56
C ARG A 122 -2.78 -1.49 -10.38
N SER A 123 -1.93 -0.46 -10.24
CA SER A 123 -0.97 -0.25 -9.15
C SER A 123 -0.87 1.23 -8.79
N TYR A 124 -0.35 1.53 -7.59
CA TYR A 124 -0.11 2.90 -7.17
C TYR A 124 1.25 3.00 -6.45
N HIS A 125 2.17 3.82 -6.97
CA HIS A 125 3.52 3.96 -6.46
C HIS A 125 3.87 5.40 -6.02
N GLY A 126 2.95 6.32 -6.13
CA GLY A 126 3.13 7.70 -5.70
C GLY A 126 2.63 8.73 -6.70
N SER A 127 2.83 10.02 -6.38
CA SER A 127 2.32 11.16 -7.13
C SER A 127 3.41 12.13 -7.62
N THR A 128 4.69 11.78 -7.46
CA THR A 128 5.81 12.50 -8.05
C THR A 128 6.07 12.03 -9.49
N TYR A 129 7.03 12.61 -10.21
CA TYR A 129 7.15 12.38 -11.66
C TYR A 129 7.41 10.92 -12.04
N ALA A 130 8.44 10.26 -11.48
CA ALA A 130 8.72 8.87 -11.86
C ALA A 130 7.77 7.91 -11.14
N ALA A 131 7.51 8.08 -9.86
CA ALA A 131 6.58 7.25 -9.10
C ALA A 131 5.14 7.33 -9.66
N GLY A 132 4.68 8.52 -10.07
CA GLY A 132 3.39 8.71 -10.70
C GLY A 132 3.31 8.09 -12.11
N ALA A 133 4.37 8.19 -12.91
CA ALA A 133 4.45 7.53 -14.22
C ALA A 133 4.48 6.00 -14.09
N LEU A 134 5.08 5.47 -13.03
CA LEU A 134 5.08 4.05 -12.71
C LEU A 134 3.72 3.57 -12.15
N SER A 135 2.89 4.45 -11.58
CA SER A 135 1.54 4.05 -11.16
C SER A 135 0.73 3.49 -12.33
N GLY A 136 0.04 2.38 -12.11
CA GLY A 136 -0.87 1.77 -13.09
C GLY A 136 -2.26 2.39 -13.07
N ASP A 137 -2.55 3.25 -12.09
CA ASP A 137 -3.75 4.06 -12.00
C ASP A 137 -3.78 5.13 -13.10
N PRO A 138 -4.81 5.13 -13.98
CA PRO A 138 -4.83 6.02 -15.15
C PRO A 138 -4.96 7.49 -14.77
N GLU A 139 -5.65 7.84 -13.68
CA GLU A 139 -5.83 9.21 -13.24
C GLU A 139 -4.49 9.83 -12.81
N THR A 140 -3.77 9.18 -11.90
CA THR A 140 -2.44 9.62 -11.44
C THR A 140 -1.46 9.69 -12.59
N ARG A 141 -1.37 8.64 -13.40
CA ARG A 141 -0.43 8.56 -14.52
C ARG A 141 -0.71 9.62 -15.58
N ALA A 142 -1.97 9.80 -16.00
CA ALA A 142 -2.32 10.78 -17.01
C ALA A 142 -2.06 12.22 -16.56
N ALA A 143 -2.22 12.52 -15.28
CA ALA A 143 -1.89 13.84 -14.73
C ALA A 143 -0.38 14.14 -14.85
N ILE A 144 0.47 13.15 -14.66
CA ILE A 144 1.93 13.27 -14.79
C ILE A 144 2.36 13.30 -16.26
N GLU A 145 1.95 12.33 -17.06
CA GLU A 145 2.40 12.18 -18.45
C GLU A 145 1.99 13.35 -19.34
N ARG A 146 0.91 14.02 -19.03
CA ARG A 146 0.45 15.22 -19.76
C ARG A 146 1.49 16.34 -19.74
N HIS A 147 2.33 16.42 -18.70
CA HIS A 147 3.22 17.55 -18.43
C HIS A 147 4.69 17.18 -18.31
N ALA A 148 5.03 15.90 -18.34
CA ALA A 148 6.40 15.41 -18.19
C ALA A 148 6.75 14.33 -19.22
N ALA A 149 7.96 14.39 -19.75
CA ALA A 149 8.52 13.28 -20.53
C ALA A 149 8.97 12.18 -19.55
N THR A 150 8.20 11.13 -19.43
CA THR A 150 8.52 9.95 -18.62
C THR A 150 9.09 8.86 -19.52
N THR A 151 10.39 8.69 -19.50
CA THR A 151 11.10 7.64 -20.25
C THR A 151 11.52 6.51 -19.34
N GLY A 152 11.70 5.31 -19.88
CA GLY A 152 12.14 4.15 -19.13
C GLY A 152 11.07 3.61 -18.16
N VAL A 153 9.81 3.63 -18.57
CA VAL A 153 8.68 3.03 -17.84
C VAL A 153 7.99 2.05 -18.79
N GLY A 154 7.90 0.78 -18.39
CA GLY A 154 7.12 -0.24 -19.06
C GLY A 154 6.01 -0.77 -18.16
N LYS A 155 4.94 -1.31 -18.78
CA LYS A 155 3.78 -1.85 -18.08
C LYS A 155 3.54 -3.30 -18.47
N PHE A 156 3.15 -4.11 -17.46
CA PHE A 156 2.64 -5.46 -17.67
C PHE A 156 1.25 -5.63 -17.07
N LEU A 157 0.55 -6.70 -17.44
CA LEU A 157 -0.81 -6.97 -16.98
C LEU A 157 -0.81 -7.44 -15.52
N PRO A 158 -1.82 -7.04 -14.72
CA PRO A 158 -1.90 -7.39 -13.30
C PRO A 158 -2.29 -8.86 -13.11
N PRO A 159 -1.82 -9.55 -12.04
CA PRO A 159 -2.16 -10.93 -11.74
C PRO A 159 -3.51 -11.03 -10.99
N MET A 160 -4.55 -10.42 -11.53
CA MET A 160 -5.89 -10.43 -10.92
C MET A 160 -6.60 -11.74 -11.22
N VAL A 161 -7.24 -12.34 -10.21
CA VAL A 161 -8.08 -13.54 -10.36
C VAL A 161 -9.50 -13.15 -10.79
N TYR A 162 -10.07 -12.14 -10.13
CA TYR A 162 -11.35 -11.57 -10.53
C TYR A 162 -11.12 -10.53 -11.64
N ASP A 163 -12.00 -10.50 -12.64
CA ASP A 163 -11.87 -9.66 -13.84
C ASP A 163 -10.46 -9.79 -14.47
N SER A 164 -10.01 -11.04 -14.59
CA SER A 164 -8.67 -11.37 -15.03
C SER A 164 -8.43 -11.01 -16.49
N PRO A 165 -7.29 -10.39 -16.86
CA PRO A 165 -6.90 -10.26 -18.24
C PRO A 165 -6.34 -11.56 -18.86
N PHE A 166 -6.36 -12.67 -18.12
CA PHE A 166 -5.83 -13.98 -18.52
C PHE A 166 -6.92 -15.06 -18.53
N ASP A 167 -6.78 -16.04 -19.40
CA ASP A 167 -7.72 -17.16 -19.58
C ASP A 167 -7.25 -18.41 -18.80
N GLY A 168 -7.14 -18.31 -17.47
CA GLY A 168 -6.84 -19.44 -16.59
C GLY A 168 -8.09 -20.01 -15.93
N ASP A 169 -8.17 -21.34 -15.83
CA ASP A 169 -9.28 -22.03 -15.13
C ASP A 169 -9.08 -22.06 -13.61
N THR A 170 -7.86 -21.81 -13.13
CA THR A 170 -7.51 -21.76 -11.70
C THR A 170 -6.67 -20.53 -11.37
N PRO A 171 -6.65 -20.08 -10.09
CA PRO A 171 -5.78 -18.98 -9.67
C PRO A 171 -4.29 -19.23 -9.99
N GLU A 172 -3.81 -20.47 -9.85
CA GLU A 172 -2.44 -20.87 -10.14
C GLU A 172 -2.12 -20.70 -11.64
N GLU A 173 -3.04 -21.05 -12.53
CA GLU A 173 -2.86 -20.87 -13.98
C GLU A 173 -2.84 -19.39 -14.36
N ILE A 174 -3.69 -18.58 -13.73
CA ILE A 174 -3.69 -17.13 -13.90
C ILE A 174 -2.35 -16.55 -13.43
N GLY A 175 -1.86 -16.97 -12.25
CA GLY A 175 -0.56 -16.57 -11.72
C GLY A 175 0.60 -16.90 -12.66
N GLN A 176 0.61 -18.11 -13.22
CA GLN A 176 1.62 -18.53 -14.18
C GLN A 176 1.56 -17.67 -15.47
N GLN A 177 0.38 -17.48 -16.04
CA GLN A 177 0.21 -16.68 -17.26
C GLN A 177 0.61 -15.21 -17.05
N ALA A 178 0.30 -14.66 -15.87
CA ALA A 178 0.68 -13.30 -15.52
C ALA A 178 2.21 -13.14 -15.37
N ALA A 179 2.89 -14.12 -14.78
CA ALA A 179 4.34 -14.13 -14.70
C ALA A 179 5.00 -14.34 -16.07
N ASP A 180 4.47 -15.25 -16.89
CA ASP A 180 4.95 -15.46 -18.28
C ASP A 180 4.75 -14.19 -19.14
N HIS A 181 3.69 -13.42 -18.90
CA HIS A 181 3.50 -12.12 -19.54
C HIS A 181 4.57 -11.10 -19.10
N LEU A 182 4.97 -11.08 -17.82
CA LEU A 182 6.08 -10.23 -17.38
C LEU A 182 7.39 -10.63 -18.10
N GLU A 183 7.68 -11.94 -18.20
CA GLU A 183 8.83 -12.45 -18.94
C GLU A 183 8.79 -12.01 -20.41
N PHE A 184 7.62 -12.11 -21.06
CA PHE A 184 7.44 -11.60 -22.41
C PHE A 184 7.78 -10.11 -22.52
N VAL A 185 7.34 -9.28 -21.56
CA VAL A 185 7.63 -7.84 -21.57
C VAL A 185 9.13 -7.59 -21.40
N ILE A 186 9.82 -8.25 -20.46
CA ILE A 186 11.28 -8.12 -20.27
C ILE A 186 12.03 -8.44 -21.57
N LYS A 187 11.67 -9.55 -22.23
CA LYS A 187 12.30 -9.97 -23.50
C LYS A 187 12.13 -8.95 -24.60
N ASN A 188 10.96 -8.29 -24.69
CA ASN A 188 10.64 -7.35 -25.76
C ASN A 188 11.14 -5.92 -25.49
N GLU A 189 11.30 -5.52 -24.22
CA GLU A 189 12.01 -4.28 -23.85
C GLU A 189 13.54 -4.43 -24.07
N GLY A 190 14.05 -5.67 -24.09
CA GLY A 190 15.47 -6.01 -24.10
C GLY A 190 15.99 -6.15 -22.66
N PRO A 191 16.37 -7.35 -22.20
CA PRO A 191 16.76 -7.59 -20.81
C PRO A 191 17.80 -6.59 -20.30
N ASP A 192 18.85 -6.32 -21.05
CA ASP A 192 19.92 -5.36 -20.71
C ASP A 192 19.41 -3.91 -20.57
N SER A 193 18.16 -3.62 -20.93
CA SER A 193 17.55 -2.29 -20.79
C SER A 193 16.61 -2.20 -19.59
N VAL A 194 16.34 -3.30 -18.89
CA VAL A 194 15.42 -3.37 -17.75
C VAL A 194 16.19 -3.40 -16.45
N ALA A 195 16.07 -2.34 -15.66
CA ALA A 195 16.75 -2.22 -14.36
C ALA A 195 16.01 -3.00 -13.26
N ALA A 196 14.69 -2.89 -13.24
CA ALA A 196 13.90 -3.47 -12.15
C ALA A 196 12.44 -3.74 -12.53
N VAL A 197 11.83 -4.64 -11.77
CA VAL A 197 10.38 -4.79 -11.61
C VAL A 197 9.99 -4.20 -10.26
N LEU A 198 9.11 -3.19 -10.26
CA LEU A 198 8.53 -2.59 -9.06
C LEU A 198 7.08 -3.05 -8.92
N THR A 199 6.73 -3.72 -7.82
CA THR A 199 5.39 -4.28 -7.62
C THR A 199 5.00 -4.32 -6.14
N GLU A 200 3.70 -4.21 -5.86
CA GLU A 200 3.12 -4.40 -4.52
C GLU A 200 2.84 -5.89 -4.31
N PRO A 201 3.14 -6.49 -3.15
CA PRO A 201 2.79 -7.90 -2.87
C PRO A 201 1.26 -8.11 -2.80
N VAL A 202 0.55 -7.16 -2.24
CA VAL A 202 -0.91 -7.02 -2.33
C VAL A 202 -1.19 -5.63 -2.87
N ALA A 203 -2.00 -5.52 -3.90
CA ALA A 203 -2.35 -4.21 -4.46
C ALA A 203 -3.03 -3.35 -3.38
N GLY A 204 -2.55 -2.14 -3.18
CA GLY A 204 -3.16 -1.24 -2.20
C GLY A 204 -4.44 -0.60 -2.72
N THR A 205 -4.37 0.67 -3.11
CA THR A 205 -5.51 1.45 -3.60
C THR A 205 -6.19 0.88 -4.84
N SER A 206 -5.50 0.00 -5.57
CA SER A 206 -6.00 -0.59 -6.81
C SER A 206 -6.93 -1.78 -6.60
N GLY A 207 -7.37 -2.04 -5.37
CA GLY A 207 -8.40 -3.02 -5.06
C GLY A 207 -8.00 -4.13 -4.10
N ALA A 208 -6.97 -3.97 -3.30
CA ALA A 208 -6.53 -4.92 -2.28
C ALA A 208 -6.35 -6.38 -2.79
N TYR A 209 -6.20 -6.58 -4.11
CA TYR A 209 -6.05 -7.93 -4.66
C TYR A 209 -4.68 -8.52 -4.34
N PRO A 210 -4.62 -9.72 -3.72
CA PRO A 210 -3.40 -10.48 -3.54
C PRO A 210 -2.95 -11.11 -4.87
N ALA A 211 -1.67 -11.43 -4.97
CA ALA A 211 -1.19 -12.25 -6.08
C ALA A 211 -1.71 -13.70 -5.95
N PRO A 212 -1.99 -14.37 -7.09
CA PRO A 212 -2.33 -15.79 -7.09
C PRO A 212 -1.16 -16.65 -6.61
N PRO A 213 -1.42 -17.88 -6.11
CA PRO A 213 -0.37 -18.79 -5.66
C PRO A 213 0.70 -19.04 -6.74
N GLY A 214 1.98 -19.03 -6.34
CA GLY A 214 3.13 -19.28 -7.21
C GLY A 214 3.54 -18.10 -8.12
N TYR A 215 2.77 -17.02 -8.15
CA TYR A 215 3.10 -15.85 -8.99
C TYR A 215 4.43 -15.21 -8.61
N PHE A 216 4.63 -14.85 -7.34
CA PHE A 216 5.87 -14.19 -6.91
C PHE A 216 7.09 -15.09 -6.93
N GLU A 217 6.92 -16.38 -6.71
CA GLU A 217 8.00 -17.36 -6.88
C GLU A 217 8.50 -17.33 -8.34
N ARG A 218 7.57 -17.37 -9.30
CA ARG A 218 7.92 -17.30 -10.72
C ARG A 218 8.48 -15.93 -11.13
N VAL A 219 7.97 -14.84 -10.58
CA VAL A 219 8.51 -13.47 -10.80
C VAL A 219 9.97 -13.41 -10.33
N ARG A 220 10.29 -13.97 -9.15
CA ARG A 220 11.67 -14.01 -8.66
C ARG A 220 12.59 -14.79 -9.59
N GLU A 221 12.17 -16.01 -10.02
CA GLU A 221 12.92 -16.80 -10.99
C GLU A 221 13.20 -16.03 -12.29
N ILE A 222 12.21 -15.32 -12.81
CA ILE A 222 12.36 -14.50 -14.02
C ILE A 222 13.35 -13.34 -13.78
N CYS A 223 13.22 -12.64 -12.67
CA CYS A 223 14.16 -11.56 -12.33
C CYS A 223 15.59 -12.08 -12.22
N ASP A 224 15.81 -13.24 -11.60
CA ASP A 224 17.12 -13.87 -11.49
C ASP A 224 17.67 -14.32 -12.86
N GLU A 225 16.82 -14.87 -13.73
CA GLU A 225 17.22 -15.33 -15.07
C GLU A 225 17.73 -14.20 -15.95
N TYR A 226 17.11 -13.01 -15.84
CA TYR A 226 17.41 -11.84 -16.70
C TYR A 226 18.26 -10.77 -16.01
N ASP A 227 18.75 -11.01 -14.79
CA ASP A 227 19.53 -10.03 -13.99
C ASP A 227 18.78 -8.71 -13.80
N VAL A 228 17.47 -8.79 -13.49
CA VAL A 228 16.56 -7.66 -13.24
C VAL A 228 16.25 -7.59 -11.76
N LEU A 229 16.37 -6.43 -11.14
CA LEU A 229 16.09 -6.27 -9.71
C LEU A 229 14.58 -6.38 -9.42
N LEU A 230 14.23 -7.07 -8.33
CA LEU A 230 12.86 -7.10 -7.79
C LEU A 230 12.73 -6.10 -6.65
N ILE A 231 11.84 -5.12 -6.80
CA ILE A 231 11.52 -4.12 -5.77
C ILE A 231 10.10 -4.38 -5.27
N SER A 232 9.96 -4.70 -3.97
CA SER A 232 8.66 -4.79 -3.32
C SER A 232 8.22 -3.44 -2.79
N ASP A 233 7.11 -2.91 -3.27
CA ASP A 233 6.46 -1.72 -2.71
C ASP A 233 5.59 -2.12 -1.52
N GLU A 234 6.12 -1.89 -0.32
CA GLU A 234 5.50 -2.22 0.96
C GLU A 234 4.87 -1.00 1.65
N VAL A 235 4.65 0.06 0.91
CA VAL A 235 4.09 1.31 1.45
C VAL A 235 2.73 1.09 2.08
N ILE A 236 1.91 0.16 1.57
CA ILE A 236 0.61 -0.22 2.14
C ILE A 236 0.69 -1.60 2.82
N ALA A 237 1.27 -2.59 2.15
CA ALA A 237 1.24 -3.98 2.58
C ALA A 237 2.10 -4.27 3.83
N GLY A 238 3.09 -3.43 4.12
CA GLY A 238 4.00 -3.61 5.24
C GLY A 238 3.42 -3.30 6.63
N PHE A 239 4.24 -3.55 7.63
CA PHE A 239 4.00 -3.22 9.03
C PHE A 239 2.71 -3.85 9.59
N GLY A 240 2.59 -5.18 9.39
CA GLY A 240 1.51 -5.99 9.97
C GLY A 240 0.24 -6.06 9.14
N ARG A 241 0.06 -5.20 8.13
CA ARG A 241 -1.17 -5.08 7.34
C ARG A 241 -1.63 -6.41 6.72
N CYS A 242 -0.68 -7.19 6.21
CA CYS A 242 -0.93 -8.49 5.59
C CYS A 242 -0.68 -9.68 6.55
N GLY A 243 -0.48 -9.44 7.84
CA GLY A 243 -0.21 -10.48 8.84
C GLY A 243 1.27 -10.80 9.05
N ASP A 244 2.18 -10.10 8.38
CA ASP A 244 3.63 -10.18 8.63
C ASP A 244 4.25 -8.78 8.63
N TRP A 245 5.56 -8.67 8.94
CA TRP A 245 6.27 -7.38 8.94
C TRP A 245 6.20 -6.70 7.58
N PHE A 246 6.41 -7.46 6.52
CA PHE A 246 6.27 -7.04 5.12
C PHE A 246 5.38 -8.01 4.36
N GLY A 247 4.53 -7.50 3.48
CA GLY A 247 3.58 -8.31 2.72
C GLY A 247 4.26 -9.37 1.86
N ILE A 248 5.45 -9.07 1.29
CA ILE A 248 6.21 -10.03 0.46
C ILE A 248 6.64 -11.29 1.23
N GLN A 249 6.78 -11.21 2.56
CA GLN A 249 7.10 -12.38 3.38
C GLN A 249 5.98 -13.43 3.34
N THR A 250 4.73 -13.01 3.13
CA THR A 250 3.60 -13.93 2.96
C THR A 250 3.64 -14.70 1.64
N GLU A 251 4.45 -14.25 0.68
CA GLU A 251 4.72 -14.91 -0.60
C GLU A 251 5.96 -15.83 -0.55
N GLY A 252 6.74 -15.79 0.53
CA GLY A 252 7.96 -16.57 0.69
C GLY A 252 9.10 -16.15 -0.26
N VAL A 253 9.11 -14.92 -0.72
CA VAL A 253 10.07 -14.39 -1.70
C VAL A 253 10.92 -13.29 -1.08
N GLU A 254 12.19 -13.26 -1.43
CA GLU A 254 13.18 -12.26 -1.02
C GLU A 254 13.41 -11.27 -2.18
N PRO A 255 12.98 -9.99 -2.05
CA PRO A 255 13.27 -8.97 -3.05
C PRO A 255 14.68 -8.39 -2.87
N ASP A 256 15.19 -7.70 -3.89
CA ASP A 256 16.47 -7.00 -3.84
C ASP A 256 16.36 -5.65 -3.12
N MET A 257 15.17 -5.04 -3.17
CA MET A 257 14.82 -3.84 -2.41
C MET A 257 13.38 -3.88 -1.92
N ILE A 258 13.13 -3.19 -0.81
CA ILE A 258 11.79 -2.89 -0.29
C ILE A 258 11.65 -1.38 -0.17
N THR A 259 10.55 -0.81 -0.65
CA THR A 259 10.17 0.57 -0.33
C THR A 259 9.09 0.58 0.75
N PHE A 260 9.23 1.45 1.73
CA PHE A 260 8.33 1.52 2.87
C PHE A 260 7.95 2.96 3.24
N ALA A 261 6.78 3.13 3.84
CA ALA A 261 6.27 4.40 4.40
C ALA A 261 5.11 4.12 5.38
N LYS A 262 4.20 5.05 5.55
CA LYS A 262 2.91 4.90 6.25
C LYS A 262 3.01 4.19 7.60
N GLY A 263 2.80 2.87 7.60
CA GLY A 263 2.84 2.03 8.80
C GLY A 263 4.17 2.07 9.56
N VAL A 264 5.29 2.46 8.94
CA VAL A 264 6.59 2.54 9.64
C VAL A 264 6.53 3.40 10.90
N THR A 265 5.70 4.44 10.92
CA THR A 265 5.45 5.29 12.09
C THR A 265 3.99 5.27 12.52
N SER A 266 3.16 4.39 11.94
CA SER A 266 1.70 4.46 12.08
C SER A 266 1.13 5.85 11.76
N ALA A 267 1.75 6.57 10.80
CA ALA A 267 1.42 7.93 10.38
C ALA A 267 1.60 9.04 11.43
N TYR A 268 2.17 8.76 12.60
CA TYR A 268 2.42 9.77 13.64
C TYR A 268 3.46 10.82 13.20
N ALA A 269 4.37 10.45 12.30
CA ALA A 269 5.30 11.37 11.67
C ALA A 269 5.61 10.92 10.22
N PRO A 270 5.86 11.87 9.29
CA PRO A 270 6.32 11.52 7.95
C PRO A 270 7.67 10.81 8.00
N LEU A 271 7.70 9.56 7.59
CA LEU A 271 8.92 8.74 7.42
C LEU A 271 8.67 7.69 6.36
N ALA A 272 9.70 7.44 5.58
CA ALA A 272 9.72 6.43 4.53
C ALA A 272 11.15 5.99 4.27
N GLY A 273 11.36 5.05 3.36
CA GLY A 273 12.70 4.68 2.95
C GLY A 273 12.75 3.48 2.02
N VAL A 274 13.98 3.09 1.74
CA VAL A 274 14.33 1.90 0.97
C VAL A 274 15.21 1.01 1.83
N LEU A 275 14.87 -0.27 1.90
CA LEU A 275 15.75 -1.35 2.33
C LEU A 275 16.39 -1.94 1.08
N ALA A 276 17.67 -2.25 1.13
CA ALA A 276 18.41 -2.85 0.03
C ALA A 276 19.38 -3.93 0.52
N ILE A 277 19.68 -4.87 -0.35
CA ILE A 277 20.73 -5.87 -0.11
C ILE A 277 22.11 -5.19 -0.13
N GLU A 278 23.10 -5.80 0.56
CA GLU A 278 24.45 -5.25 0.69
C GLU A 278 25.12 -4.97 -0.67
N GLU A 279 24.89 -5.80 -1.69
CA GLU A 279 25.46 -5.60 -3.02
C GLU A 279 25.06 -4.27 -3.64
N ILE A 280 23.77 -3.94 -3.59
CA ILE A 280 23.21 -2.67 -4.07
C ILE A 280 23.76 -1.50 -3.23
N ALA A 281 23.74 -1.64 -1.92
CA ALA A 281 24.21 -0.60 -1.01
C ALA A 281 25.72 -0.34 -1.16
N ALA A 282 26.53 -1.36 -1.42
CA ALA A 282 27.95 -1.22 -1.68
C ALA A 282 28.22 -0.45 -2.98
N ALA A 283 27.51 -0.77 -4.06
CA ALA A 283 27.62 -0.04 -5.33
C ALA A 283 27.25 1.46 -5.16
N VAL A 284 26.16 1.74 -4.47
CA VAL A 284 25.74 3.10 -4.14
C VAL A 284 26.78 3.85 -3.31
N ARG A 285 27.44 3.20 -2.36
CA ARG A 285 28.51 3.80 -1.54
C ARG A 285 29.78 4.10 -2.34
N GLU A 286 30.13 3.23 -3.29
CA GLU A 286 31.33 3.38 -4.13
C GLU A 286 31.19 4.57 -5.08
N ASP A 287 30.05 4.72 -5.73
CA ASP A 287 29.78 5.79 -6.69
C ASP A 287 29.42 7.14 -6.04
N GLY A 288 29.13 7.15 -4.74
CA GLY A 288 28.80 8.37 -4.00
C GLY A 288 27.46 8.96 -4.42
N HIS A 289 26.41 8.21 -4.28
CA HIS A 289 25.04 8.53 -4.73
C HIS A 289 24.54 9.89 -4.19
N PRO A 290 24.18 10.86 -5.05
CA PRO A 290 23.81 12.20 -4.62
C PRO A 290 22.32 12.29 -4.21
N LEU A 291 21.80 11.32 -3.44
CA LEU A 291 20.45 11.38 -2.84
C LEU A 291 20.53 12.04 -1.47
N GLY A 292 20.52 13.37 -1.43
CA GLY A 292 20.46 14.12 -0.18
C GLY A 292 19.04 14.65 0.07
N GLN A 293 18.40 14.19 1.15
CA GLN A 293 17.12 14.72 1.60
C GLN A 293 17.27 15.32 3.00
N THR A 294 16.81 16.56 3.17
CA THR A 294 17.00 17.33 4.44
C THR A 294 16.40 16.59 5.63
N PHE A 295 15.24 15.99 5.48
CA PHE A 295 14.51 15.36 6.57
C PHE A 295 14.63 13.83 6.59
N ALA A 296 15.52 13.25 5.79
CA ALA A 296 15.78 11.81 5.79
C ALA A 296 16.19 11.33 7.20
N GLY A 297 15.48 10.34 7.73
CA GLY A 297 15.72 9.80 9.06
C GLY A 297 15.64 10.87 10.16
N HIS A 298 14.59 11.71 10.12
CA HIS A 298 14.32 12.73 11.15
C HIS A 298 14.24 12.09 12.53
N PRO A 299 14.99 12.54 13.56
CA PRO A 299 15.09 11.85 14.84
C PRO A 299 13.74 11.58 15.51
N VAL A 300 12.83 12.56 15.52
CA VAL A 300 11.49 12.40 16.11
C VAL A 300 10.65 11.38 15.34
N ALA A 301 10.78 11.36 14.02
CA ALA A 301 10.07 10.36 13.19
C ALA A 301 10.66 8.96 13.38
N CYS A 302 11.99 8.84 13.53
CA CYS A 302 12.62 7.55 13.84
C CYS A 302 12.23 7.05 15.24
N ALA A 303 12.09 7.93 16.23
CA ALA A 303 11.58 7.56 17.55
C ALA A 303 10.13 7.06 17.49
N ALA A 304 9.28 7.72 16.68
CA ALA A 304 7.93 7.22 16.40
C ALA A 304 7.97 5.83 15.77
N GLY A 305 8.85 5.62 14.78
CA GLY A 305 9.03 4.32 14.12
C GLY A 305 9.47 3.22 15.07
N ASN A 306 10.42 3.49 15.98
CA ASN A 306 10.85 2.53 16.98
C ASN A 306 9.69 2.12 17.90
N ALA A 307 8.92 3.07 18.41
CA ALA A 307 7.76 2.78 19.26
C ALA A 307 6.62 2.08 18.49
N ALA A 308 6.40 2.42 17.21
CA ALA A 308 5.44 1.70 16.38
C ALA A 308 5.85 0.23 16.15
N MET A 309 7.15 -0.02 15.92
CA MET A 309 7.65 -1.39 15.80
C MET A 309 7.50 -2.20 17.10
N ASP A 310 7.61 -1.55 18.27
CA ASP A 310 7.29 -2.22 19.54
C ASP A 310 5.82 -2.60 19.61
N ALA A 311 4.90 -1.69 19.28
CA ALA A 311 3.47 -1.98 19.28
C ALA A 311 3.11 -3.12 18.31
N TYR A 312 3.74 -3.19 17.14
CA TYR A 312 3.54 -4.29 16.18
C TYR A 312 4.04 -5.63 16.74
N ALA A 313 5.21 -5.64 17.36
CA ALA A 313 5.78 -6.84 17.97
C ALA A 313 4.99 -7.29 19.21
N ASP A 314 4.41 -6.35 19.96
CA ASP A 314 3.70 -6.60 21.24
C ASP A 314 2.26 -7.10 21.01
N GLY A 315 1.89 -7.49 19.78
CA GLY A 315 0.64 -8.22 19.54
C GLY A 315 -0.19 -7.72 18.35
N LEU A 316 0.07 -6.54 17.76
CA LEU A 316 -0.77 -6.03 16.68
C LEU A 316 -0.66 -6.88 15.40
N ILE A 317 0.52 -7.41 15.08
CA ILE A 317 0.68 -8.36 13.95
C ILE A 317 -0.06 -9.66 14.24
N GLU A 318 0.03 -10.17 15.47
CA GLU A 318 -0.70 -11.37 15.85
C GLU A 318 -2.21 -11.14 15.84
N ASN A 319 -2.69 -10.00 16.33
CA ASN A 319 -4.10 -9.62 16.24
C ASN A 319 -4.60 -9.61 14.78
N CYS A 320 -3.79 -9.08 13.86
CA CYS A 320 -4.10 -9.16 12.42
C CYS A 320 -4.28 -10.61 11.97
N ARG A 321 -3.37 -11.52 12.33
CA ARG A 321 -3.45 -12.95 11.98
C ARG A 321 -4.68 -13.63 12.57
N GLU A 322 -5.03 -13.30 13.82
CA GLU A 322 -6.18 -13.88 14.52
C GLU A 322 -7.52 -13.38 13.97
N LEU A 323 -7.57 -12.11 13.55
CA LEU A 323 -8.81 -11.50 13.06
C LEU A 323 -9.04 -11.66 11.56
N ALA A 324 -7.99 -11.83 10.76
CA ALA A 324 -8.09 -11.94 9.30
C ALA A 324 -9.11 -13.00 8.85
N PRO A 325 -9.14 -14.24 9.40
CA PRO A 325 -10.17 -15.22 9.01
C PRO A 325 -11.59 -14.77 9.36
N SER A 326 -11.78 -14.08 10.48
CA SER A 326 -13.12 -13.59 10.88
C SER A 326 -13.60 -12.48 9.95
N LEU A 327 -12.70 -11.57 9.56
CA LEU A 327 -13.03 -10.51 8.59
C LEU A 327 -13.34 -11.11 7.22
N GLU A 328 -12.54 -12.06 6.75
CA GLU A 328 -12.79 -12.79 5.50
C GLU A 328 -14.17 -13.45 5.50
N ASP A 329 -14.46 -14.25 6.51
CA ASP A 329 -15.75 -14.98 6.63
C ASP A 329 -16.91 -13.99 6.58
N ARG A 330 -16.85 -12.90 7.35
CA ARG A 330 -17.92 -11.90 7.42
C ARG A 330 -18.09 -11.12 6.10
N LEU A 331 -17.04 -10.82 5.38
CA LEU A 331 -17.13 -10.17 4.06
C LEU A 331 -17.66 -11.14 2.99
N ARG A 332 -17.26 -12.42 3.03
CA ARG A 332 -17.79 -13.44 2.12
C ARG A 332 -19.27 -13.75 2.38
N ASP A 333 -19.76 -13.59 3.61
CA ASP A 333 -21.20 -13.66 3.91
C ASP A 333 -22.00 -12.59 3.12
N LEU A 334 -21.39 -11.44 2.78
CA LEU A 334 -22.02 -10.42 1.92
C LEU A 334 -22.09 -10.90 0.45
N GLU A 335 -21.04 -11.55 -0.05
CA GLU A 335 -20.99 -12.16 -1.39
C GLU A 335 -22.11 -13.22 -1.55
N ASP A 336 -22.39 -13.99 -0.50
CA ASP A 336 -23.47 -15.00 -0.49
C ASP A 336 -24.88 -14.39 -0.35
N ARG A 337 -24.99 -13.17 0.21
CA ARG A 337 -26.30 -12.53 0.51
C ARG A 337 -26.79 -11.57 -0.56
N TYR A 338 -25.88 -10.92 -1.28
CA TYR A 338 -26.18 -9.83 -2.21
C TYR A 338 -25.61 -10.14 -3.59
N ASP A 339 -26.50 -10.30 -4.58
CA ASP A 339 -26.11 -10.61 -5.96
C ASP A 339 -25.24 -9.50 -6.59
N GLU A 340 -25.29 -8.28 -6.05
CA GLU A 340 -24.49 -7.12 -6.46
C GLU A 340 -23.04 -7.16 -5.97
N VAL A 341 -22.75 -7.94 -4.94
CA VAL A 341 -21.39 -8.21 -4.46
C VAL A 341 -20.76 -9.30 -5.33
N ALA A 342 -19.97 -8.89 -6.29
CA ALA A 342 -19.45 -9.77 -7.32
C ALA A 342 -18.23 -10.59 -6.84
N HIS A 343 -17.39 -10.02 -5.97
CA HIS A 343 -16.22 -10.71 -5.46
C HIS A 343 -15.65 -10.06 -4.20
N VAL A 344 -15.13 -10.90 -3.29
CA VAL A 344 -14.43 -10.49 -2.07
C VAL A 344 -13.02 -11.07 -2.09
N HIS A 345 -12.01 -10.23 -1.96
CA HIS A 345 -10.62 -10.65 -1.90
C HIS A 345 -9.77 -9.75 -1.00
N GLY A 346 -8.67 -10.27 -0.54
CA GLY A 346 -7.75 -9.53 0.34
C GLY A 346 -6.73 -10.43 1.02
N ARG A 347 -6.00 -9.84 1.96
CA ARG A 347 -5.03 -10.54 2.82
C ARG A 347 -4.85 -9.80 4.15
N GLY A 348 -4.79 -10.53 5.26
CA GLY A 348 -4.66 -9.94 6.59
C GLY A 348 -5.86 -9.04 6.90
N LEU A 349 -5.61 -7.77 7.21
CA LEU A 349 -6.64 -6.74 7.39
C LEU A 349 -6.66 -5.72 6.22
N LEU A 350 -6.42 -6.18 5.00
CA LEU A 350 -6.54 -5.41 3.75
C LEU A 350 -7.45 -6.17 2.79
N TRP A 351 -8.68 -5.71 2.62
CA TRP A 351 -9.73 -6.39 1.86
C TRP A 351 -10.46 -5.45 0.92
N SER A 352 -11.05 -6.04 -0.12
CA SER A 352 -11.92 -5.37 -1.08
C SER A 352 -13.23 -6.14 -1.24
N VAL A 353 -14.32 -5.39 -1.36
CA VAL A 353 -15.64 -5.87 -1.79
C VAL A 353 -15.93 -5.22 -3.14
N GLU A 354 -15.88 -6.02 -4.21
CA GLU A 354 -16.11 -5.60 -5.58
C GLU A 354 -17.61 -5.69 -5.92
N PHE A 355 -18.10 -4.71 -6.70
CA PHE A 355 -19.52 -4.64 -7.10
C PHE A 355 -19.65 -4.70 -8.62
N ALA A 356 -20.63 -5.49 -9.08
CA ALA A 356 -20.98 -5.59 -10.48
C ALA A 356 -22.48 -5.83 -10.66
N ASP A 357 -23.01 -5.45 -11.81
CA ASP A 357 -24.37 -5.76 -12.20
C ASP A 357 -24.53 -7.29 -12.38
N PRO A 358 -25.38 -7.98 -11.62
CA PRO A 358 -25.52 -9.43 -11.66
C PRO A 358 -26.05 -9.97 -13.01
N GLU A 359 -26.66 -9.14 -13.86
CA GLU A 359 -27.14 -9.55 -15.16
C GLU A 359 -26.02 -9.55 -16.21
N THR A 360 -25.06 -8.61 -16.09
CA THR A 360 -24.00 -8.41 -17.08
C THR A 360 -22.62 -8.89 -16.61
N GLY A 361 -22.38 -8.88 -15.30
CA GLY A 361 -21.08 -9.13 -14.69
C GLY A 361 -20.11 -7.94 -14.80
N GLU A 362 -20.56 -6.82 -15.35
CA GLU A 362 -19.75 -5.60 -15.53
C GLU A 362 -19.95 -4.65 -14.34
N PRO A 363 -18.97 -3.79 -14.00
CA PRO A 363 -19.17 -2.75 -13.01
C PRO A 363 -20.38 -1.86 -13.34
N TYR A 364 -21.15 -1.43 -12.34
CA TYR A 364 -22.28 -0.51 -12.54
C TYR A 364 -21.88 0.80 -13.21
N VAL A 365 -20.73 1.30 -12.85
CA VAL A 365 -20.06 2.46 -13.46
C VAL A 365 -18.58 2.14 -13.56
N ASP A 366 -17.97 2.42 -14.71
CA ASP A 366 -16.53 2.48 -14.83
C ASP A 366 -16.05 3.94 -14.81
N PRO A 367 -15.56 4.45 -13.67
CA PRO A 367 -15.15 5.85 -13.56
C PRO A 367 -14.02 6.25 -14.51
N ARG A 368 -13.32 5.28 -15.10
CA ARG A 368 -12.26 5.51 -16.09
C ARG A 368 -12.81 6.00 -17.44
N VAL A 369 -14.05 5.67 -17.75
CA VAL A 369 -14.73 6.03 -19.02
C VAL A 369 -15.98 6.90 -18.79
N GLU A 370 -16.57 6.85 -17.59
CA GLU A 370 -17.78 7.58 -17.20
C GLU A 370 -17.54 8.32 -15.85
N PRO A 371 -16.59 9.29 -15.80
CA PRO A 371 -16.16 9.89 -14.53
C PRO A 371 -17.24 10.73 -13.83
N ASP A 372 -18.28 11.17 -14.55
CA ASP A 372 -19.37 12.01 -14.02
C ASP A 372 -20.67 11.20 -13.77
N ALA A 373 -20.62 9.86 -13.90
CA ALA A 373 -21.79 9.03 -13.67
C ALA A 373 -22.07 8.85 -12.17
N ASP A 374 -23.36 8.75 -11.82
CA ASP A 374 -23.80 8.45 -10.45
C ASP A 374 -23.40 7.02 -10.09
N ASN A 375 -22.47 6.88 -9.13
CA ASN A 375 -21.87 5.59 -8.79
C ASN A 375 -22.52 5.00 -7.54
N PRO A 376 -23.27 3.89 -7.65
CA PRO A 376 -23.92 3.28 -6.49
C PRO A 376 -22.92 2.80 -5.41
N VAL A 377 -21.68 2.47 -5.77
CA VAL A 377 -20.64 2.08 -4.81
C VAL A 377 -20.25 3.25 -3.90
N GLU A 378 -20.27 4.49 -4.39
CA GLU A 378 -20.10 5.69 -3.56
C GLU A 378 -21.24 5.79 -2.54
N ARG A 379 -22.48 5.53 -2.98
CA ARG A 379 -23.64 5.53 -2.10
C ARG A 379 -23.55 4.49 -0.99
N VAL A 380 -22.97 3.30 -1.28
CA VAL A 380 -22.69 2.28 -0.24
C VAL A 380 -21.83 2.85 0.88
N ARG A 381 -20.74 3.56 0.52
CA ARG A 381 -19.82 4.15 1.52
C ARG A 381 -20.46 5.32 2.28
N GLU A 382 -21.25 6.16 1.60
CA GLU A 382 -21.96 7.26 2.25
C GLU A 382 -22.90 6.75 3.34
N VAL A 383 -23.74 5.77 3.01
CA VAL A 383 -24.69 5.19 3.97
C VAL A 383 -23.96 4.47 5.11
N ALA A 384 -22.88 3.75 4.82
CA ALA A 384 -22.05 3.17 5.88
C ALA A 384 -21.46 4.26 6.81
N GLY A 385 -21.08 5.42 6.26
CA GLY A 385 -20.68 6.60 7.03
C GLY A 385 -21.81 7.14 7.92
N ASP A 386 -23.05 7.18 7.42
CA ASP A 386 -24.24 7.55 8.21
C ASP A 386 -24.49 6.55 9.36
N HIS A 387 -24.03 5.31 9.20
CA HIS A 387 -24.04 4.26 10.23
C HIS A 387 -22.77 4.25 11.12
N GLY A 388 -21.91 5.28 11.02
CA GLY A 388 -20.75 5.47 11.88
C GLY A 388 -19.50 4.70 11.47
N VAL A 389 -19.38 4.22 10.22
CA VAL A 389 -18.19 3.49 9.75
C VAL A 389 -17.61 4.12 8.48
N LEU A 390 -16.32 4.43 8.50
CA LEU A 390 -15.60 5.03 7.38
C LEU A 390 -14.85 3.97 6.58
N PHE A 391 -15.24 3.78 5.31
CA PHE A 391 -14.59 2.88 4.37
C PHE A 391 -13.78 3.61 3.30
N GLY A 392 -12.88 2.89 2.64
CA GLY A 392 -12.10 3.41 1.52
C GLY A 392 -12.75 3.18 0.16
N ALA A 393 -12.38 4.05 -0.80
CA ALA A 393 -12.65 3.84 -2.22
C ALA A 393 -11.45 3.17 -2.90
N GLY A 394 -11.73 2.23 -3.79
CA GLY A 394 -10.71 1.66 -4.68
C GLY A 394 -10.41 2.58 -5.88
N ARG A 395 -9.41 2.18 -6.67
CA ARG A 395 -9.07 2.80 -7.96
C ARG A 395 -8.97 1.74 -9.05
N PRO A 396 -9.97 1.63 -9.94
CA PRO A 396 -11.16 2.48 -10.07
C PRO A 396 -12.14 2.30 -8.90
N ASP A 397 -13.05 3.25 -8.74
CA ASP A 397 -14.08 3.25 -7.70
C ASP A 397 -15.26 2.32 -8.05
N THR A 398 -14.97 1.03 -8.14
CA THR A 398 -15.91 -0.08 -8.38
C THR A 398 -16.06 -0.97 -7.15
N GLN A 399 -15.38 -0.59 -6.05
CA GLN A 399 -15.20 -1.43 -4.88
C GLN A 399 -15.11 -0.62 -3.58
N VAL A 400 -15.45 -1.25 -2.47
CA VAL A 400 -15.24 -0.73 -1.13
C VAL A 400 -14.02 -1.39 -0.52
N LEU A 401 -13.08 -0.58 0.02
CA LEU A 401 -11.86 -1.05 0.64
C LEU A 401 -11.97 -1.05 2.17
N CYS A 402 -11.56 -2.15 2.77
CA CYS A 402 -11.45 -2.36 4.21
C CYS A 402 -9.97 -2.46 4.60
N SER A 403 -9.52 -1.57 5.46
CA SER A 403 -8.12 -1.53 5.93
C SER A 403 -8.04 -0.90 7.32
N PRO A 404 -8.72 -1.47 8.34
CA PRO A 404 -8.80 -0.88 9.68
C PRO A 404 -7.44 -0.83 10.37
N PRO A 405 -7.27 -0.05 11.45
CA PRO A 405 -6.15 -0.20 12.37
C PRO A 405 -6.02 -1.64 12.87
N LEU A 406 -4.78 -2.09 13.15
CA LEU A 406 -4.54 -3.48 13.58
C LEU A 406 -5.00 -3.73 15.03
N CYS A 407 -5.46 -2.71 15.74
CA CYS A 407 -5.97 -2.79 17.10
C CYS A 407 -7.48 -3.03 17.21
N ILE A 408 -8.19 -3.24 16.09
CA ILE A 408 -9.63 -3.59 16.10
C ILE A 408 -9.87 -4.91 16.83
N ASP A 409 -11.11 -5.15 17.19
CA ASP A 409 -11.58 -6.42 17.72
C ASP A 409 -12.70 -7.05 16.86
N ARG A 410 -13.34 -8.10 17.34
CA ARG A 410 -14.42 -8.80 16.61
C ARG A 410 -15.70 -7.99 16.55
N ASP A 411 -15.99 -7.22 17.60
CA ASP A 411 -17.18 -6.37 17.65
C ASP A 411 -17.05 -5.22 16.63
N ASP A 412 -15.84 -4.68 16.42
CA ASP A 412 -15.56 -3.71 15.36
C ASP A 412 -15.77 -4.30 13.96
N ILE A 413 -15.39 -5.57 13.73
CA ILE A 413 -15.66 -6.27 12.46
C ILE A 413 -17.16 -6.41 12.22
N ASP A 414 -17.91 -6.84 13.23
CA ASP A 414 -19.36 -7.00 13.13
C ASP A 414 -20.06 -5.66 12.85
N GLU A 415 -19.70 -4.60 13.58
CA GLU A 415 -20.20 -3.24 13.35
C GLU A 415 -19.93 -2.77 11.90
N ALA A 416 -18.70 -2.96 11.42
CA ALA A 416 -18.31 -2.55 10.08
C ALA A 416 -19.08 -3.30 8.99
N VAL A 417 -19.21 -4.61 9.10
CA VAL A 417 -19.92 -5.41 8.10
C VAL A 417 -21.44 -5.13 8.13
N ASP A 418 -22.03 -4.88 9.30
CA ASP A 418 -23.43 -4.49 9.41
C ASP A 418 -23.68 -3.10 8.77
N ALA A 419 -22.77 -2.14 8.94
CA ALA A 419 -22.86 -0.84 8.27
C ALA A 419 -22.71 -0.96 6.75
N LEU A 420 -21.78 -1.83 6.28
CA LEU A 420 -21.61 -2.09 4.85
C LEU A 420 -22.86 -2.77 4.25
N ALA A 421 -23.47 -3.73 4.96
CA ALA A 421 -24.72 -4.34 4.54
C ALA A 421 -25.86 -3.32 4.41
N ALA A 422 -25.99 -2.39 5.37
CA ALA A 422 -26.96 -1.31 5.28
C ALA A 422 -26.70 -0.38 4.07
N GLY A 423 -25.42 -0.13 3.76
CA GLY A 423 -25.02 0.59 2.57
C GLY A 423 -25.43 -0.09 1.28
N ILE A 424 -25.22 -1.40 1.17
CA ILE A 424 -25.62 -2.22 0.01
C ILE A 424 -27.15 -2.16 -0.17
N GLU A 425 -27.91 -2.43 0.89
CA GLU A 425 -29.39 -2.41 0.85
C GLU A 425 -29.98 -1.04 0.46
N ALA A 426 -29.24 0.05 0.69
CA ALA A 426 -29.69 1.41 0.36
C ALA A 426 -29.26 1.88 -1.03
N ALA A 427 -28.22 1.27 -1.60
CA ALA A 427 -27.65 1.65 -2.89
C ALA A 427 -28.25 0.83 -4.04
N PHE A 428 -28.60 -0.43 -3.76
CA PHE A 428 -29.15 -1.39 -4.71
C PHE A 428 -30.52 -1.86 -4.29
#